data_e40faa8fd62a16dcbfe64a80f77dab5e
#
_entry.id   e40faa8fd62a16dcbfe64a80f77dab5e
#
_cell.length_a   1.000
_cell.length_b   1.000
_cell.length_c   1.000
_cell.angle_alpha   90.00
_cell.angle_beta   90.00
_cell.angle_gamma   90.00
#
_symmetry.space_group_name_H-M   'P 1'
#
loop_
_entity.id
_entity.type
_entity.pdbx_description
1 polymer ?
#
loop_
_entity_poly.entity_id
_entity_poly.type
_entity_poly.pdbx_seq_one_letter_code
_entity_poly.pdbx_strand_id
1 'polypeptide(L)'
;MLRTVALLTPPFASLTYAVPEWLAGFSWCPGLRVAVPLGRGMLRIGVVLGDGSPLPEGVTARPMLWPLEKEPLLPSGHMEMVRQLALRQAVTPGQILAMVLPAGLRVTQMRLRTMEAQGKAQIRLLKDLPKLPVEVLAALGEAWMRGGAELLGPREDAAASELCVLRCDPPWAVRPTATRQIELLEFLLEHGAVSRREVLRQMGQGVAPALESLLKNGLIGLQCLEAGCAEEETGCNLLPPASEALFALSEAQEAALASFRADLDAGNPASHLLFGVTGSGKTAVYMELAKECLRRGRSMLLLAPEVALALKLRRDASLALPDVPLYFFHGYQSAALREKTFRELAKRREPCLVVGTRSALFLPLPSLGAVVLDH
;
A
#
# COMPACT_ATOMS: atom_id res chain seq x y z
N MET A 1 19.30 -5.50 -25.44
CA MET A 1 17.85 -5.69 -25.19
C MET A 1 17.26 -4.39 -24.66
N LEU A 2 16.09 -3.98 -25.15
CA LEU A 2 15.43 -2.71 -24.78
C LEU A 2 14.19 -2.98 -23.93
N ARG A 3 13.87 -2.04 -23.00
CA ARG A 3 12.66 -2.05 -22.19
C ARG A 3 11.99 -0.68 -22.21
N THR A 4 10.66 -0.69 -22.26
CA THR A 4 9.87 0.54 -22.07
C THR A 4 9.59 0.70 -20.59
N VAL A 5 9.89 1.87 -20.03
CA VAL A 5 9.73 2.21 -18.62
C VAL A 5 8.85 3.44 -18.47
N ALA A 6 7.76 3.33 -17.71
CA ALA A 6 6.91 4.46 -17.34
C ALA A 6 7.46 5.15 -16.10
N LEU A 7 7.75 6.44 -16.18
CA LEU A 7 8.25 7.24 -15.06
C LEU A 7 7.12 7.54 -14.05
N LEU A 8 7.41 7.41 -12.77
CA LEU A 8 6.46 7.67 -11.67
C LEU A 8 6.44 9.13 -11.19
N THR A 9 7.22 9.99 -11.82
CA THR A 9 7.32 11.43 -11.52
C THR A 9 7.33 12.22 -12.83
N PRO A 10 7.00 13.51 -12.81
CA PRO A 10 7.05 14.33 -14.02
C PRO A 10 8.36 14.13 -14.80
N PRO A 11 8.26 13.98 -16.13
CA PRO A 11 7.10 14.20 -17.00
C PRO A 11 6.12 13.03 -17.13
N PHE A 12 6.21 11.97 -16.31
CA PHE A 12 5.38 10.74 -16.37
C PHE A 12 5.43 10.01 -17.72
N ALA A 13 6.45 10.28 -18.51
CA ALA A 13 6.62 9.73 -19.86
C ALA A 13 6.98 8.24 -19.80
N SER A 14 6.62 7.53 -20.86
CA SER A 14 7.14 6.19 -21.12
C SER A 14 8.37 6.33 -22.04
N LEU A 15 9.53 5.88 -21.57
CA LEU A 15 10.80 6.00 -22.25
C LEU A 15 11.45 4.62 -22.46
N THR A 16 12.22 4.49 -23.54
CA THR A 16 12.97 3.27 -23.85
C THR A 16 14.36 3.33 -23.26
N TYR A 17 14.72 2.28 -22.50
CA TYR A 17 16.02 2.08 -21.86
C TYR A 17 16.66 0.78 -22.32
N ALA A 18 17.98 0.73 -22.30
CA ALA A 18 18.74 -0.51 -22.48
C ALA A 18 18.78 -1.31 -21.18
N VAL A 19 18.81 -2.64 -21.29
CA VAL A 19 19.13 -3.53 -20.18
C VAL A 19 20.62 -3.33 -19.86
N PRO A 20 20.99 -3.09 -18.59
CA PRO A 20 22.39 -2.85 -18.23
C PRO A 20 23.21 -4.14 -18.31
N GLU A 21 24.44 -4.03 -18.81
CA GLU A 21 25.36 -5.19 -18.97
C GLU A 21 25.68 -5.86 -17.64
N TRP A 22 25.81 -5.08 -16.55
CA TRP A 22 26.10 -5.58 -15.20
C TRP A 22 24.95 -6.35 -14.53
N LEU A 23 23.78 -6.37 -15.18
CA LEU A 23 22.59 -7.13 -14.78
C LEU A 23 21.94 -7.83 -15.99
N ALA A 24 22.75 -8.25 -16.96
CA ALA A 24 22.24 -8.89 -18.18
C ALA A 24 21.46 -10.18 -17.90
N GLY A 25 21.84 -10.93 -16.87
CA GLY A 25 21.16 -12.15 -16.42
C GLY A 25 19.91 -11.92 -15.56
N PHE A 26 19.58 -10.67 -15.22
CA PHE A 26 18.41 -10.36 -14.42
C PHE A 26 17.12 -10.31 -15.27
N SER A 27 16.00 -10.77 -14.69
CA SER A 27 14.71 -10.78 -15.38
C SER A 27 13.99 -9.43 -15.26
N TRP A 28 14.00 -8.65 -16.33
CA TRP A 28 13.38 -7.33 -16.42
C TRP A 28 11.92 -7.44 -16.91
N CYS A 29 11.04 -7.95 -16.05
CA CYS A 29 9.64 -8.21 -16.37
C CYS A 29 8.75 -6.98 -16.23
N PRO A 30 7.60 -6.91 -16.93
CA PRO A 30 6.55 -5.91 -16.68
C PRO A 30 6.10 -5.92 -15.21
N GLY A 31 5.82 -4.73 -14.67
CA GLY A 31 5.45 -4.56 -13.26
C GLY A 31 6.62 -4.43 -12.29
N LEU A 32 7.86 -4.61 -12.75
CA LEU A 32 9.07 -4.39 -11.96
C LEU A 32 9.35 -2.90 -11.83
N ARG A 33 9.60 -2.41 -10.61
CA ARG A 33 10.09 -1.04 -10.42
C ARG A 33 11.59 -0.98 -10.66
N VAL A 34 12.01 0.10 -11.30
CA VAL A 34 13.41 0.30 -11.70
C VAL A 34 13.86 1.72 -11.44
N ALA A 35 15.13 1.86 -11.10
CA ALA A 35 15.80 3.15 -11.08
C ALA A 35 16.41 3.42 -12.45
N VAL A 36 16.10 4.58 -13.02
CA VAL A 36 16.54 4.98 -14.35
C VAL A 36 17.14 6.39 -14.35
N PRO A 37 18.16 6.66 -15.18
CA PRO A 37 18.68 8.01 -15.35
C PRO A 37 17.76 8.85 -16.26
N LEU A 38 17.51 10.10 -15.86
CA LEU A 38 16.79 11.08 -16.67
C LEU A 38 17.60 12.37 -16.80
N GLY A 39 17.72 12.91 -18.03
CA GLY A 39 18.45 14.13 -18.28
C GLY A 39 19.93 14.07 -17.82
N ARG A 40 20.44 15.13 -17.23
CA ARG A 40 21.86 15.22 -16.77
C ARG A 40 22.03 14.63 -15.36
N GLY A 41 21.92 13.30 -15.23
CA GLY A 41 22.27 12.60 -13.99
C GLY A 41 21.20 12.55 -12.89
N MET A 42 19.98 12.98 -13.17
CA MET A 42 18.87 12.81 -12.23
C MET A 42 18.38 11.36 -12.25
N LEU A 43 18.28 10.77 -11.06
CA LEU A 43 17.70 9.44 -10.89
C LEU A 43 16.17 9.56 -10.75
N ARG A 44 15.45 8.68 -11.43
CA ARG A 44 13.99 8.56 -11.37
C ARG A 44 13.61 7.10 -11.11
N ILE A 45 12.44 6.92 -10.52
CA ILE A 45 11.82 5.60 -10.40
C ILE A 45 10.78 5.46 -11.51
N GLY A 46 10.80 4.32 -12.15
CA GLY A 46 9.82 3.92 -13.15
C GLY A 46 9.37 2.48 -12.96
N VAL A 47 8.42 2.06 -13.75
CA VAL A 47 7.93 0.68 -13.83
C VAL A 47 8.13 0.17 -15.24
N VAL A 48 8.66 -1.03 -15.40
CA VAL A 48 8.80 -1.70 -16.69
C VAL A 48 7.41 -2.03 -17.22
N LEU A 49 7.11 -1.54 -18.43
CA LEU A 49 5.85 -1.83 -19.12
C LEU A 49 5.94 -3.05 -20.02
N GLY A 50 7.13 -3.31 -20.58
CA GLY A 50 7.35 -4.40 -21.53
C GLY A 50 8.59 -4.17 -22.36
N ASP A 51 8.64 -4.81 -23.51
CA ASP A 51 9.73 -4.66 -24.48
C ASP A 51 9.78 -3.24 -25.04
N GLY A 52 10.99 -2.74 -25.27
CA GLY A 52 11.20 -1.44 -25.85
C GLY A 52 11.09 -1.48 -27.38
N SER A 53 10.50 -0.42 -27.95
CA SER A 53 10.48 -0.23 -29.41
C SER A 53 11.89 0.00 -29.95
N PRO A 54 12.18 -0.39 -31.20
CA PRO A 54 13.40 -0.01 -31.89
C PRO A 54 13.61 1.50 -31.85
N LEU A 55 14.85 1.91 -31.68
CA LEU A 55 15.20 3.34 -31.67
C LEU A 55 15.46 3.84 -33.09
N PRO A 56 15.23 5.13 -33.35
CA PRO A 56 15.66 5.75 -34.60
C PRO A 56 17.18 5.62 -34.82
N GLU A 57 17.62 5.66 -36.06
CA GLU A 57 19.05 5.66 -36.40
C GLU A 57 19.80 6.79 -35.70
N GLY A 58 20.97 6.45 -35.16
CA GLY A 58 21.83 7.41 -34.43
C GLY A 58 21.40 7.66 -32.96
N VAL A 59 20.29 7.09 -32.49
CA VAL A 59 19.84 7.21 -31.07
C VAL A 59 20.26 5.98 -30.30
N THR A 60 20.98 6.19 -29.20
CA THR A 60 21.35 5.11 -28.24
C THR A 60 20.53 5.21 -26.97
N ALA A 61 19.93 4.08 -26.53
CA ALA A 61 19.25 4.02 -25.25
C ALA A 61 20.26 4.06 -24.09
N ARG A 62 19.95 4.85 -23.09
CA ARG A 62 20.69 4.78 -21.82
C ARG A 62 20.33 3.50 -21.07
N PRO A 63 21.28 2.88 -20.37
CA PRO A 63 20.99 1.71 -19.55
C PRO A 63 20.12 2.11 -18.34
N MET A 64 19.20 1.21 -17.95
CA MET A 64 18.59 1.25 -16.62
C MET A 64 19.70 1.14 -15.57
N LEU A 65 19.48 1.72 -14.40
CA LEU A 65 20.49 1.68 -13.35
C LEU A 65 20.40 0.41 -12.49
N TRP A 66 19.23 0.20 -11.87
CA TRP A 66 19.06 -0.87 -10.89
C TRP A 66 17.59 -1.29 -10.75
N PRO A 67 17.29 -2.60 -10.57
CA PRO A 67 15.95 -3.05 -10.20
C PRO A 67 15.70 -2.79 -8.71
N LEU A 68 14.48 -2.42 -8.35
CA LEU A 68 14.13 -2.12 -6.96
C LEU A 68 13.58 -3.34 -6.21
N GLU A 69 13.17 -4.36 -6.93
CA GLU A 69 12.75 -5.66 -6.43
C GLU A 69 13.41 -6.78 -7.27
N LYS A 70 13.39 -8.00 -6.73
CA LYS A 70 13.82 -9.19 -7.48
C LYS A 70 12.71 -9.77 -8.36
N GLU A 71 11.47 -9.58 -7.94
CA GLU A 71 10.24 -9.99 -8.66
C GLU A 71 9.35 -8.77 -8.90
N PRO A 72 8.50 -8.79 -9.94
CA PRO A 72 7.58 -7.70 -10.20
C PRO A 72 6.69 -7.39 -8.99
N LEU A 73 6.64 -6.10 -8.60
CA LEU A 73 5.77 -5.64 -7.52
C LEU A 73 4.30 -5.61 -7.94
N LEU A 74 4.05 -5.33 -9.24
CA LEU A 74 2.71 -5.27 -9.79
C LEU A 74 2.42 -6.54 -10.62
N PRO A 75 1.39 -7.31 -10.25
CA PRO A 75 0.95 -8.46 -11.03
C PRO A 75 0.47 -8.07 -12.43
N SER A 76 0.45 -9.02 -13.36
CA SER A 76 0.02 -8.81 -14.75
C SER A 76 -1.38 -8.21 -14.86
N GLY A 77 -2.33 -8.61 -14.02
CA GLY A 77 -3.67 -8.04 -13.96
C GLY A 77 -3.69 -6.56 -13.60
N HIS A 78 -2.79 -6.12 -12.69
CA HIS A 78 -2.63 -4.70 -12.36
C HIS A 78 -2.02 -3.91 -13.52
N MET A 79 -1.06 -4.49 -14.23
CA MET A 79 -0.47 -3.84 -15.41
C MET A 79 -1.50 -3.66 -16.52
N GLU A 80 -2.38 -4.64 -16.73
CA GLU A 80 -3.50 -4.53 -17.67
C GLU A 80 -4.52 -3.48 -17.23
N MET A 81 -4.89 -3.44 -15.94
CA MET A 81 -5.74 -2.40 -15.37
C MET A 81 -5.14 -1.00 -15.60
N VAL A 82 -3.84 -0.81 -15.35
CA VAL A 82 -3.13 0.46 -15.60
C VAL A 82 -3.22 0.84 -17.08
N ARG A 83 -3.01 -0.10 -17.99
CA ARG A 83 -3.12 0.12 -19.44
C ARG A 83 -4.53 0.57 -19.85
N GLN A 84 -5.55 -0.12 -19.35
CA GLN A 84 -6.95 0.20 -19.64
C GLN A 84 -7.36 1.57 -19.08
N LEU A 85 -6.95 1.88 -17.84
CA LEU A 85 -7.23 3.18 -17.23
C LEU A 85 -6.53 4.32 -17.98
N ALA A 86 -5.26 4.13 -18.38
CA ALA A 86 -4.52 5.12 -19.14
C ALA A 86 -5.20 5.42 -20.47
N LEU A 87 -5.66 4.40 -21.19
CA LEU A 87 -6.40 4.55 -22.44
C LEU A 87 -7.75 5.26 -22.25
N ARG A 88 -8.53 4.82 -21.23
CA ARG A 88 -9.87 5.40 -20.98
C ARG A 88 -9.83 6.85 -20.53
N GLN A 89 -8.80 7.24 -19.81
CA GLN A 89 -8.65 8.60 -19.28
C GLN A 89 -7.75 9.50 -20.14
N ALA A 90 -7.23 8.97 -21.24
CA ALA A 90 -6.28 9.67 -22.13
C ALA A 90 -5.07 10.27 -21.38
N VAL A 91 -4.53 9.51 -20.42
CA VAL A 91 -3.35 9.88 -19.63
C VAL A 91 -2.23 8.87 -19.83
N THR A 92 -1.03 9.20 -19.38
CA THR A 92 0.11 8.26 -19.49
C THR A 92 0.03 7.14 -18.46
N PRO A 93 0.54 5.93 -18.75
CA PRO A 93 0.66 4.86 -17.77
C PRO A 93 1.42 5.28 -16.51
N GLY A 94 2.41 6.17 -16.63
CA GLY A 94 3.17 6.72 -15.51
C GLY A 94 2.30 7.53 -14.54
N GLN A 95 1.33 8.28 -15.02
CA GLN A 95 0.38 9.01 -14.19
C GLN A 95 -0.52 8.06 -13.40
N ILE A 96 -1.07 7.03 -14.07
CA ILE A 96 -1.89 6.01 -13.38
C ILE A 96 -1.06 5.27 -12.33
N LEU A 97 0.15 4.81 -12.68
CA LEU A 97 1.04 4.12 -11.75
C LEU A 97 1.41 4.99 -10.55
N ALA A 98 1.61 6.30 -10.77
CA ALA A 98 1.89 7.24 -9.68
C ALA A 98 0.68 7.44 -8.74
N MET A 99 -0.54 7.23 -9.20
CA MET A 99 -1.76 7.26 -8.37
C MET A 99 -1.96 5.95 -7.62
N VAL A 100 -1.70 4.82 -8.26
CA VAL A 100 -1.89 3.47 -7.72
C VAL A 100 -0.86 3.14 -6.64
N LEU A 101 0.42 3.48 -6.87
CA LEU A 101 1.51 3.13 -5.97
C LEU A 101 1.58 4.09 -4.77
N PRO A 102 1.70 3.59 -3.54
CA PRO A 102 2.00 4.41 -2.36
C PRO A 102 3.21 5.32 -2.56
N ALA A 103 3.19 6.49 -1.94
CA ALA A 103 4.25 7.51 -2.10
C ALA A 103 5.64 6.98 -1.72
N GLY A 104 5.74 6.14 -0.68
CA GLY A 104 7.00 5.52 -0.26
C GLY A 104 7.65 4.65 -1.34
N LEU A 105 6.85 4.07 -2.24
CA LEU A 105 7.36 3.27 -3.36
C LEU A 105 7.91 4.09 -4.54
N ARG A 106 7.84 5.42 -4.49
CA ARG A 106 8.28 6.33 -5.56
C ARG A 106 9.54 7.12 -5.22
N VAL A 107 10.14 6.88 -4.04
CA VAL A 107 11.31 7.61 -3.55
C VAL A 107 12.60 7.08 -4.17
N THR A 108 13.53 8.00 -4.47
CA THR A 108 14.84 7.70 -5.06
C THR A 108 15.95 7.55 -4.02
N GLN A 109 15.69 7.90 -2.75
CA GLN A 109 16.67 7.87 -1.66
C GLN A 109 16.85 6.47 -1.09
N MET A 110 17.17 5.52 -1.96
CA MET A 110 17.40 4.13 -1.59
C MET A 110 18.90 3.84 -1.43
N ARG A 111 19.22 2.84 -0.62
CA ARG A 111 20.57 2.40 -0.31
C ARG A 111 20.73 0.92 -0.63
N LEU A 112 21.79 0.58 -1.33
CA LEU A 112 22.17 -0.80 -1.57
C LEU A 112 23.11 -1.26 -0.44
N ARG A 113 22.69 -2.27 0.30
CA ARG A 113 23.49 -2.97 1.30
C ARG A 113 24.06 -4.25 0.70
N THR A 114 25.37 -4.43 0.80
CA THR A 114 26.07 -5.66 0.42
C THR A 114 26.86 -6.16 1.62
N MET A 115 26.98 -7.49 1.75
CA MET A 115 27.83 -8.11 2.75
C MET A 115 29.17 -8.44 2.12
N GLU A 116 30.27 -7.96 2.71
CA GLU A 116 31.63 -8.33 2.31
C GLU A 116 32.04 -9.68 2.91
N ALA A 117 33.06 -10.31 2.32
CA ALA A 117 33.57 -11.61 2.76
C ALA A 117 34.03 -11.63 4.24
N GLN A 118 34.30 -10.48 4.83
CA GLN A 118 34.69 -10.30 6.23
C GLN A 118 33.52 -10.00 7.18
N GLY A 119 32.26 -10.12 6.71
CA GLY A 119 31.06 -9.87 7.52
C GLY A 119 30.75 -8.39 7.74
N LYS A 120 31.53 -7.46 7.17
CA LYS A 120 31.16 -6.02 7.19
C LYS A 120 30.13 -5.69 6.14
N ALA A 121 29.05 -5.01 6.56
CA ALA A 121 28.05 -4.49 5.64
C ALA A 121 28.56 -3.19 4.99
N GLN A 122 28.58 -3.16 3.68
CA GLN A 122 28.84 -1.94 2.91
C GLN A 122 27.51 -1.37 2.41
N ILE A 123 27.28 -0.07 2.67
CA ILE A 123 26.05 0.63 2.27
C ILE A 123 26.41 1.73 1.27
N ARG A 124 25.80 1.69 0.09
CA ARG A 124 25.95 2.68 -0.97
C ARG A 124 24.60 3.33 -1.31
N LEU A 125 24.61 4.63 -1.57
CA LEU A 125 23.41 5.30 -2.08
C LEU A 125 23.17 4.88 -3.54
N LEU A 126 21.94 4.60 -3.88
CA LEU A 126 21.55 4.21 -5.25
C LEU A 126 21.94 5.28 -6.28
N LYS A 127 21.84 6.56 -5.92
CA LYS A 127 22.25 7.70 -6.78
C LYS A 127 23.75 7.76 -7.09
N ASP A 128 24.58 7.09 -6.30
CA ASP A 128 26.03 7.10 -6.49
C ASP A 128 26.54 5.91 -7.33
N LEU A 129 25.69 4.90 -7.58
CA LEU A 129 26.06 3.75 -8.41
C LEU A 129 26.55 4.13 -9.82
N PRO A 130 25.95 5.12 -10.53
CA PRO A 130 26.45 5.51 -11.87
C PRO A 130 27.88 6.03 -11.91
N LYS A 131 28.45 6.38 -10.75
CA LYS A 131 29.84 6.86 -10.63
C LYS A 131 30.85 5.74 -10.45
N LEU A 132 30.38 4.50 -10.27
CA LEU A 132 31.24 3.35 -10.03
C LEU A 132 31.76 2.76 -11.35
N PRO A 133 32.97 2.16 -11.36
CA PRO A 133 33.44 1.38 -12.49
C PRO A 133 32.50 0.23 -12.84
N VAL A 134 32.49 -0.18 -14.11
CA VAL A 134 31.60 -1.24 -14.61
C VAL A 134 31.87 -2.57 -13.90
N GLU A 135 33.12 -2.87 -13.58
CA GLU A 135 33.52 -4.09 -12.88
C GLU A 135 32.90 -4.15 -11.46
N VAL A 136 32.86 -3.01 -10.77
CA VAL A 136 32.24 -2.91 -9.44
C VAL A 136 30.71 -3.08 -9.56
N LEU A 137 30.10 -2.47 -10.58
CA LEU A 137 28.66 -2.66 -10.85
C LEU A 137 28.33 -4.10 -11.18
N ALA A 138 29.19 -4.80 -11.94
CA ALA A 138 29.03 -6.22 -12.26
C ALA A 138 29.10 -7.09 -10.99
N ALA A 139 30.08 -6.87 -10.12
CA ALA A 139 30.19 -7.59 -8.84
C ALA A 139 28.96 -7.34 -7.94
N LEU A 140 28.45 -6.09 -7.88
CA LEU A 140 27.23 -5.75 -7.15
C LEU A 140 26.01 -6.43 -7.78
N GLY A 141 25.91 -6.48 -9.10
CA GLY A 141 24.84 -7.15 -9.83
C GLY A 141 24.81 -8.66 -9.55
N GLU A 142 25.96 -9.31 -9.55
CA GLU A 142 26.07 -10.73 -9.17
C GLU A 142 25.67 -10.95 -7.69
N ALA A 143 26.13 -10.08 -6.77
CA ALA A 143 25.72 -10.15 -5.38
C ALA A 143 24.21 -9.99 -5.22
N TRP A 144 23.59 -9.05 -5.98
CA TRP A 144 22.15 -8.87 -6.00
C TRP A 144 21.43 -10.13 -6.49
N MET A 145 21.82 -10.70 -7.59
CA MET A 145 21.19 -11.92 -8.15
C MET A 145 21.33 -13.12 -7.20
N ARG A 146 22.46 -13.28 -6.52
CA ARG A 146 22.72 -14.35 -5.54
C ARG A 146 22.08 -14.12 -4.17
N GLY A 147 21.51 -12.96 -3.90
CA GLY A 147 20.89 -12.63 -2.61
C GLY A 147 21.86 -12.03 -1.58
N GLY A 148 23.09 -11.77 -1.95
CA GLY A 148 24.10 -11.10 -1.10
C GLY A 148 23.99 -9.57 -1.05
N ALA A 149 23.01 -9.00 -1.76
CA ALA A 149 22.72 -7.59 -1.72
C ALA A 149 21.23 -7.36 -1.50
N GLU A 150 20.88 -6.28 -0.81
CA GLU A 150 19.48 -5.85 -0.59
C GLU A 150 19.34 -4.33 -0.70
N LEU A 151 18.15 -3.87 -1.08
CA LEU A 151 17.81 -2.46 -1.10
C LEU A 151 17.11 -2.07 0.21
N LEU A 152 17.69 -1.08 0.88
CA LEU A 152 17.12 -0.44 2.06
C LEU A 152 16.41 0.84 1.62
N GLY A 153 15.23 1.08 2.18
CA GLY A 153 14.51 2.33 2.04
C GLY A 153 15.30 3.55 2.57
N PRO A 154 14.77 4.76 2.42
CA PRO A 154 15.32 5.93 3.10
C PRO A 154 15.40 5.64 4.60
N ARG A 155 16.40 6.24 5.30
CA ARG A 155 16.42 6.18 6.76
C ARG A 155 15.12 6.77 7.27
N GLU A 156 14.38 6.00 8.04
CA GLU A 156 13.29 6.55 8.83
C GLU A 156 13.93 7.47 9.88
N ASP A 157 13.60 8.76 9.81
CA ASP A 157 13.88 9.66 10.94
C ASP A 157 13.10 9.12 12.13
N ALA A 158 13.72 9.06 13.31
CA ALA A 158 13.08 8.56 14.53
C ALA A 158 11.70 9.22 14.80
N ALA A 159 11.57 10.50 14.44
CA ALA A 159 10.30 11.24 14.51
C ALA A 159 9.23 10.79 13.49
N ALA A 160 9.62 10.06 12.43
CA ALA A 160 8.67 9.49 11.46
C ALA A 160 8.15 8.11 11.89
N SER A 161 8.82 7.47 12.84
CA SER A 161 8.43 6.17 13.41
C SER A 161 7.54 6.30 14.65
N GLU A 162 7.36 7.50 15.20
CA GLU A 162 6.45 7.75 16.32
C GLU A 162 5.03 8.02 15.80
N LEU A 163 4.09 7.12 16.11
CA LEU A 163 2.67 7.31 15.85
C LEU A 163 2.00 7.96 17.06
N CYS A 164 1.26 9.04 16.81
CA CYS A 164 0.32 9.62 17.76
C CYS A 164 -0.97 8.79 17.74
N VAL A 165 -1.31 8.20 18.87
CA VAL A 165 -2.50 7.36 19.03
C VAL A 165 -3.39 7.95 20.10
N LEU A 166 -4.69 8.03 19.84
CA LEU A 166 -5.68 8.43 20.82
C LEU A 166 -5.80 7.33 21.89
N ARG A 167 -5.77 7.70 23.18
CA ARG A 167 -5.86 6.74 24.28
C ARG A 167 -7.23 6.66 24.95
N CYS A 168 -8.12 7.59 24.65
CA CYS A 168 -9.47 7.62 25.23
C CYS A 168 -10.46 8.24 24.26
N ASP A 169 -11.69 7.72 24.30
CA ASP A 169 -12.82 8.24 23.54
C ASP A 169 -13.41 9.51 24.16
N PRO A 170 -14.13 10.35 23.38
CA PRO A 170 -14.86 11.48 23.93
C PRO A 170 -15.93 11.06 24.97
N PRO A 171 -16.24 11.90 25.97
CA PRO A 171 -15.80 13.28 26.12
C PRO A 171 -14.41 13.42 26.74
N TRP A 172 -13.56 14.24 26.11
CA TRP A 172 -12.20 14.46 26.61
C TRP A 172 -12.16 15.52 27.72
N ALA A 173 -11.31 15.32 28.71
CA ALA A 173 -11.07 16.24 29.82
C ALA A 173 -10.19 17.43 29.36
N VAL A 174 -10.65 18.16 28.35
CA VAL A 174 -9.99 19.32 27.76
C VAL A 174 -10.87 20.55 27.93
N ARG A 175 -10.25 21.72 28.20
CA ARG A 175 -11.01 22.99 28.34
C ARG A 175 -11.68 23.35 27.02
N PRO A 176 -12.95 23.81 27.00
CA PRO A 176 -13.63 24.19 25.76
C PRO A 176 -12.90 25.30 24.94
N THR A 177 -12.08 26.11 25.64
CA THR A 177 -11.28 27.17 25.00
C THR A 177 -9.98 26.68 24.35
N ALA A 178 -9.61 25.42 24.56
CA ALA A 178 -8.38 24.84 24.00
C ALA A 178 -8.62 24.27 22.57
N THR A 179 -9.07 25.14 21.67
CA THR A 179 -9.51 24.79 20.30
C THR A 179 -8.51 23.90 19.57
N ARG A 180 -7.20 24.20 19.65
CA ARG A 180 -6.16 23.42 18.99
C ARG A 180 -6.00 22.00 19.53
N GLN A 181 -6.26 21.80 20.83
CA GLN A 181 -6.25 20.46 21.42
C GLN A 181 -7.46 19.65 20.98
N ILE A 182 -8.63 20.28 20.91
CA ILE A 182 -9.86 19.65 20.44
C ILE A 182 -9.72 19.26 18.96
N GLU A 183 -9.30 20.19 18.10
CA GLU A 183 -9.02 19.94 16.68
C GLU A 183 -8.06 18.75 16.48
N LEU A 184 -7.01 18.65 17.31
CA LEU A 184 -6.06 17.54 17.21
C LEU A 184 -6.66 16.21 17.67
N LEU A 185 -7.48 16.20 18.72
CA LEU A 185 -8.16 14.99 19.19
C LEU A 185 -9.22 14.52 18.18
N GLU A 186 -10.00 15.43 17.61
CA GLU A 186 -10.94 15.14 16.53
C GLU A 186 -10.22 14.60 15.30
N PHE A 187 -9.10 15.23 14.92
CA PHE A 187 -8.27 14.78 13.83
C PHE A 187 -7.76 13.35 14.05
N LEU A 188 -7.29 13.00 15.26
CA LEU A 188 -6.83 11.65 15.58
C LEU A 188 -8.00 10.66 15.72
N LEU A 189 -9.16 11.11 16.15
CA LEU A 189 -10.36 10.28 16.19
C LEU A 189 -10.81 9.88 14.78
N GLU A 190 -10.75 10.83 13.85
CA GLU A 190 -11.15 10.63 12.45
C GLU A 190 -10.11 9.81 11.65
N HIS A 191 -8.83 10.01 11.94
CA HIS A 191 -7.73 9.48 11.12
C HIS A 191 -7.01 8.29 11.74
N GLY A 192 -7.26 7.98 13.02
CA GLY A 192 -6.59 6.92 13.75
C GLY A 192 -5.12 7.27 14.09
N ALA A 193 -4.27 6.25 14.14
CA ALA A 193 -2.84 6.41 14.42
C ALA A 193 -2.13 7.14 13.28
N VAL A 194 -1.61 8.33 13.55
CA VAL A 194 -0.93 9.19 12.55
C VAL A 194 0.47 9.55 13.04
N SER A 195 1.47 9.53 12.14
CA SER A 195 2.82 9.91 12.53
C SER A 195 2.88 11.36 13.02
N ARG A 196 3.69 11.61 14.06
CA ARG A 196 3.93 12.96 14.60
C ARG A 196 4.29 13.96 13.50
N ARG A 197 5.07 13.55 12.52
CA ARG A 197 5.46 14.38 11.37
C ARG A 197 4.26 14.74 10.49
N GLU A 198 3.37 13.79 10.25
CA GLU A 198 2.17 14.01 9.44
C GLU A 198 1.16 14.92 10.14
N VAL A 199 0.99 14.76 11.46
CA VAL A 199 0.19 15.68 12.29
C VAL A 199 0.70 17.14 12.13
N LEU A 200 2.02 17.34 12.28
CA LEU A 200 2.63 18.65 12.13
C LEU A 200 2.53 19.20 10.70
N ARG A 201 2.58 18.33 9.70
CA ARG A 201 2.45 18.70 8.29
C ARG A 201 1.03 19.15 7.94
N GLN A 202 0.02 18.41 8.40
CA GLN A 202 -1.39 18.69 8.06
C GLN A 202 -2.00 19.82 8.87
N MET A 203 -1.70 19.87 10.16
CA MET A 203 -2.27 20.87 11.06
C MET A 203 -1.37 22.09 11.27
N GLY A 204 -0.17 22.07 10.70
CA GLY A 204 0.82 23.16 10.80
C GLY A 204 1.61 23.15 12.10
N GLN A 205 2.73 23.92 12.11
CA GLN A 205 3.67 23.97 13.24
C GLN A 205 3.03 24.48 14.56
N GLY A 206 1.95 25.24 14.48
CA GLY A 206 1.23 25.75 15.64
C GLY A 206 0.52 24.70 16.51
N VAL A 207 0.43 23.44 16.06
CA VAL A 207 -0.18 22.34 16.82
C VAL A 207 0.82 21.65 17.77
N ALA A 208 2.12 21.88 17.61
CA ALA A 208 3.15 21.24 18.44
C ALA A 208 2.97 21.43 19.96
N PRO A 209 2.65 22.62 20.49
CA PRO A 209 2.38 22.80 21.91
C PRO A 209 1.12 22.05 22.38
N ALA A 210 0.09 21.98 21.54
CA ALA A 210 -1.12 21.22 21.84
C ALA A 210 -0.84 19.72 21.91
N LEU A 211 -0.07 19.20 20.97
CA LEU A 211 0.38 17.80 20.95
C LEU A 211 1.18 17.43 22.21
N GLU A 212 2.17 18.24 22.59
CA GLU A 212 2.97 18.02 23.80
C GLU A 212 2.09 18.03 25.08
N SER A 213 1.13 18.96 25.14
CA SER A 213 0.19 19.02 26.27
C SER A 213 -0.69 17.79 26.36
N LEU A 214 -1.22 17.29 25.23
CA LEU A 214 -2.08 16.12 25.19
C LEU A 214 -1.30 14.82 25.47
N LEU A 215 -0.04 14.74 25.05
CA LEU A 215 0.88 13.64 25.41
C LEU A 215 1.13 13.64 26.93
N LYS A 216 1.43 14.80 27.52
CA LYS A 216 1.67 14.95 28.95
C LYS A 216 0.44 14.60 29.79
N ASN A 217 -0.76 14.91 29.31
CA ASN A 217 -2.01 14.60 29.96
C ASN A 217 -2.50 13.16 29.72
N GLY A 218 -1.75 12.37 28.91
CA GLY A 218 -2.09 10.97 28.64
C GLY A 218 -3.30 10.74 27.73
N LEU A 219 -3.83 11.80 27.09
CA LEU A 219 -4.94 11.70 26.13
C LEU A 219 -4.47 11.17 24.78
N ILE A 220 -3.21 11.41 24.44
CA ILE A 220 -2.52 10.85 23.26
C ILE A 220 -1.33 10.04 23.76
N GLY A 221 -1.05 8.91 23.12
CA GLY A 221 0.17 8.13 23.31
C GLY A 221 1.09 8.22 22.10
N LEU A 222 2.40 8.01 22.32
CA LEU A 222 3.34 7.72 21.24
C LEU A 222 3.57 6.22 21.17
N GLN A 223 3.39 5.65 20.00
CA GLN A 223 3.68 4.25 19.70
C GLN A 223 4.82 4.21 18.69
N CYS A 224 5.95 3.59 19.06
CA CYS A 224 7.03 3.38 18.10
C CYS A 224 6.69 2.22 17.17
N LEU A 225 6.84 2.45 15.87
CA LEU A 225 6.86 1.38 14.87
C LEU A 225 8.24 0.70 14.92
N GLU A 226 8.45 -0.21 15.85
CA GLU A 226 9.61 -1.10 15.75
C GLU A 226 9.36 -2.09 14.60
N ALA A 227 10.37 -2.23 13.74
CA ALA A 227 10.37 -3.19 12.66
C ALA A 227 10.37 -4.61 13.25
N GLY A 228 9.19 -5.19 13.44
CA GLY A 228 9.10 -6.57 13.90
C GLY A 228 7.85 -6.97 14.65
N CYS A 229 7.06 -6.05 15.13
CA CYS A 229 5.80 -6.38 15.80
C CYS A 229 4.63 -6.17 14.86
N ALA A 230 4.15 -7.27 14.29
CA ALA A 230 2.74 -7.41 13.94
C ALA A 230 1.97 -7.50 15.27
N GLU A 231 2.06 -6.45 16.08
CA GLU A 231 1.23 -6.33 17.26
C GLU A 231 -0.04 -5.59 16.87
N GLU A 232 -1.13 -6.37 16.91
CA GLU A 232 -2.41 -5.96 17.43
C GLU A 232 -2.47 -4.48 17.76
N GLU A 233 -3.05 -3.69 16.85
CA GLU A 233 -3.67 -2.42 17.21
C GLU A 233 -4.82 -2.74 18.18
N THR A 234 -4.45 -3.10 19.42
CA THR A 234 -5.33 -3.16 20.57
C THR A 234 -5.54 -1.73 21.05
N GLY A 235 -6.27 -0.98 20.28
CA GLY A 235 -6.77 0.33 20.68
C GLY A 235 -8.28 0.34 20.54
N CYS A 236 -8.95 0.16 21.64
CA CYS A 236 -10.38 0.17 21.99
C CYS A 236 -10.99 -1.19 22.29
N ASN A 237 -10.48 -1.86 23.31
CA ASN A 237 -11.26 -2.80 24.11
C ASN A 237 -12.05 -2.03 25.15
N LEU A 238 -13.15 -1.38 24.76
CA LEU A 238 -14.21 -0.95 25.69
C LEU A 238 -15.54 -0.83 24.96
N LEU A 239 -15.97 -1.94 24.35
CA LEU A 239 -17.40 -2.18 24.12
C LEU A 239 -17.64 -3.64 24.50
N PRO A 240 -18.76 -3.93 25.16
CA PRO A 240 -19.07 -5.30 25.59
C PRO A 240 -19.01 -6.24 24.39
N PRO A 241 -18.65 -7.52 24.60
CA PRO A 241 -18.67 -8.50 23.52
C PRO A 241 -20.07 -8.42 22.89
N ALA A 242 -20.10 -8.05 21.61
CA ALA A 242 -21.34 -8.20 20.88
C ALA A 242 -21.69 -9.68 21.00
N SER A 243 -22.85 -9.97 21.58
CA SER A 243 -23.36 -11.32 21.74
C SER A 243 -23.15 -12.07 20.43
N GLU A 244 -22.70 -13.31 20.52
CA GLU A 244 -22.62 -14.29 19.45
C GLU A 244 -24.01 -14.63 18.89
N ALA A 245 -24.71 -13.67 18.35
CA ALA A 245 -25.86 -13.90 17.53
C ALA A 245 -25.36 -13.91 16.09
N LEU A 246 -24.88 -15.05 15.61
CA LEU A 246 -24.98 -15.42 14.21
C LEU A 246 -26.47 -15.34 13.85
N PHE A 247 -26.94 -14.13 13.52
CA PHE A 247 -28.30 -13.95 13.02
C PHE A 247 -28.39 -14.75 11.72
N ALA A 248 -29.30 -15.72 11.69
CA ALA A 248 -29.67 -16.38 10.46
C ALA A 248 -30.08 -15.30 9.44
N LEU A 249 -29.54 -15.38 8.24
CA LEU A 249 -29.92 -14.47 7.18
C LEU A 249 -31.43 -14.58 6.91
N SER A 250 -32.07 -13.46 6.60
CA SER A 250 -33.46 -13.47 6.13
C SER A 250 -33.52 -14.11 4.73
N GLU A 251 -34.70 -14.53 4.29
CA GLU A 251 -34.90 -15.09 2.94
C GLU A 251 -34.42 -14.15 1.84
N ALA A 252 -34.66 -12.85 1.99
CA ALA A 252 -34.19 -11.84 1.03
C ALA A 252 -32.66 -11.71 1.00
N GLN A 253 -32.00 -11.78 2.17
CA GLN A 253 -30.55 -11.75 2.27
C GLN A 253 -29.92 -13.03 1.69
N GLU A 254 -30.54 -14.19 1.95
CA GLU A 254 -30.09 -15.46 1.38
C GLU A 254 -30.27 -15.52 -0.14
N ALA A 255 -31.37 -14.99 -0.67
CA ALA A 255 -31.58 -14.84 -2.11
C ALA A 255 -30.53 -13.96 -2.77
N ALA A 256 -30.18 -12.83 -2.14
CA ALA A 256 -29.10 -11.97 -2.63
C ALA A 256 -27.74 -12.69 -2.63
N LEU A 257 -27.43 -13.41 -1.54
CA LEU A 257 -26.19 -14.17 -1.41
C LEU A 257 -26.13 -15.31 -2.43
N ALA A 258 -27.26 -15.99 -2.70
CA ALA A 258 -27.34 -17.04 -3.72
C ALA A 258 -27.01 -16.51 -5.13
N SER A 259 -27.49 -15.28 -5.46
CA SER A 259 -27.11 -14.63 -6.73
C SER A 259 -25.59 -14.39 -6.81
N PHE A 260 -24.99 -13.86 -5.74
CA PHE A 260 -23.53 -13.62 -5.70
C PHE A 260 -22.74 -14.93 -5.81
N ARG A 261 -23.20 -16.02 -5.16
CA ARG A 261 -22.58 -17.35 -5.27
C ARG A 261 -22.58 -17.86 -6.70
N ALA A 262 -23.71 -17.71 -7.41
CA ALA A 262 -23.84 -18.15 -8.79
C ALA A 262 -22.82 -17.48 -9.71
N ASP A 263 -22.61 -16.16 -9.57
CA ASP A 263 -21.64 -15.44 -10.38
C ASP A 263 -20.18 -15.74 -9.98
N LEU A 264 -19.93 -15.96 -8.69
CA LEU A 264 -18.61 -16.42 -8.24
C LEU A 264 -18.27 -17.80 -8.83
N ASP A 265 -19.24 -18.69 -8.91
CA ASP A 265 -19.06 -20.04 -9.47
C ASP A 265 -18.93 -20.00 -11.00
N ALA A 266 -19.67 -19.12 -11.68
CA ALA A 266 -19.55 -18.88 -13.11
C ALA A 266 -18.21 -18.26 -13.52
N GLY A 267 -17.53 -17.56 -12.59
CA GLY A 267 -16.24 -16.91 -12.83
C GLY A 267 -16.31 -15.70 -13.75
N ASN A 268 -17.51 -15.22 -14.07
CA ASN A 268 -17.71 -14.03 -14.89
C ASN A 268 -17.83 -12.77 -14.02
N PRO A 269 -17.22 -11.64 -14.43
CA PRO A 269 -17.44 -10.38 -13.76
C PRO A 269 -18.91 -9.95 -13.84
N ALA A 270 -19.53 -9.75 -12.70
CA ALA A 270 -20.89 -9.25 -12.58
C ALA A 270 -20.96 -8.06 -11.63
N SER A 271 -21.93 -7.18 -11.83
CA SER A 271 -22.20 -6.03 -10.96
C SER A 271 -23.56 -6.19 -10.33
N HIS A 272 -23.62 -6.06 -9.02
CA HIS A 272 -24.84 -6.17 -8.24
C HIS A 272 -25.10 -4.89 -7.45
N LEU A 273 -26.35 -4.56 -7.26
CA LEU A 273 -26.80 -3.52 -6.34
C LEU A 273 -27.56 -4.17 -5.18
N LEU A 274 -26.94 -4.18 -3.99
CA LEU A 274 -27.64 -4.61 -2.77
C LEU A 274 -28.37 -3.41 -2.17
N PHE A 275 -29.67 -3.33 -2.41
CA PHE A 275 -30.52 -2.27 -1.89
C PHE A 275 -31.12 -2.67 -0.53
N GLY A 276 -31.06 -1.74 0.44
CA GLY A 276 -31.63 -1.95 1.77
C GLY A 276 -31.47 -0.71 2.65
N VAL A 277 -32.44 -0.48 3.54
CA VAL A 277 -32.40 0.62 4.51
C VAL A 277 -31.26 0.45 5.51
N THR A 278 -30.93 1.51 6.23
CA THR A 278 -29.98 1.44 7.33
C THR A 278 -30.48 0.43 8.38
N GLY A 279 -29.58 -0.45 8.84
CA GLY A 279 -29.96 -1.51 9.80
C GLY A 279 -30.59 -2.77 9.18
N SER A 280 -30.75 -2.83 7.84
CA SER A 280 -31.30 -4.04 7.16
C SER A 280 -30.34 -5.25 7.15
N GLY A 281 -29.20 -5.17 7.79
CA GLY A 281 -28.24 -6.27 7.86
C GLY A 281 -27.37 -6.47 6.63
N LYS A 282 -27.15 -5.44 5.80
CA LYS A 282 -26.24 -5.52 4.64
C LYS A 282 -24.86 -6.04 5.02
N THR A 283 -24.34 -5.60 6.17
CA THR A 283 -23.02 -6.05 6.68
C THR A 283 -22.96 -7.57 6.89
N ALA A 284 -24.05 -8.19 7.38
CA ALA A 284 -24.10 -9.66 7.52
C ALA A 284 -23.97 -10.36 6.15
N VAL A 285 -24.62 -9.84 5.13
CA VAL A 285 -24.47 -10.35 3.74
C VAL A 285 -23.04 -10.19 3.24
N TYR A 286 -22.36 -9.06 3.55
CA TYR A 286 -20.95 -8.87 3.19
C TYR A 286 -20.03 -9.88 3.89
N MET A 287 -20.28 -10.19 5.16
CA MET A 287 -19.47 -11.17 5.90
C MET A 287 -19.66 -12.59 5.35
N GLU A 288 -20.89 -12.97 5.01
CA GLU A 288 -21.15 -14.27 4.36
C GLU A 288 -20.55 -14.33 2.95
N LEU A 289 -20.63 -13.25 2.17
CA LEU A 289 -19.95 -13.17 0.88
C LEU A 289 -18.41 -13.29 1.04
N ALA A 290 -17.83 -12.69 2.07
CA ALA A 290 -16.40 -12.83 2.36
C ALA A 290 -16.03 -14.29 2.66
N LYS A 291 -16.81 -15.00 3.49
CA LYS A 291 -16.63 -16.45 3.73
C LYS A 291 -16.67 -17.24 2.43
N GLU A 292 -17.62 -16.94 1.56
CA GLU A 292 -17.77 -17.63 0.28
C GLU A 292 -16.61 -17.38 -0.68
N CYS A 293 -16.10 -16.14 -0.75
CA CYS A 293 -14.90 -15.82 -1.53
C CYS A 293 -13.69 -16.59 -0.99
N LEU A 294 -13.43 -16.51 0.30
CA LEU A 294 -12.28 -17.15 0.94
C LEU A 294 -12.33 -18.70 0.81
N ARG A 295 -13.51 -19.31 0.97
CA ARG A 295 -13.71 -20.74 0.77
C ARG A 295 -13.36 -21.19 -0.65
N ARG A 296 -13.54 -20.31 -1.64
CA ARG A 296 -13.17 -20.54 -3.04
C ARG A 296 -11.71 -20.16 -3.35
N GLY A 297 -10.90 -19.82 -2.34
CA GLY A 297 -9.53 -19.39 -2.54
C GLY A 297 -9.41 -18.01 -3.18
N ARG A 298 -10.40 -17.15 -3.00
CA ARG A 298 -10.45 -15.79 -3.55
C ARG A 298 -10.44 -14.74 -2.45
N SER A 299 -9.72 -13.65 -2.67
CA SER A 299 -9.70 -12.49 -1.78
C SER A 299 -10.93 -11.62 -1.98
N MET A 300 -11.28 -10.86 -0.94
CA MET A 300 -12.36 -9.86 -1.03
C MET A 300 -11.86 -8.50 -0.58
N LEU A 301 -12.35 -7.46 -1.23
CA LEU A 301 -12.11 -6.06 -0.89
C LEU A 301 -13.43 -5.40 -0.46
N LEU A 302 -13.46 -4.90 0.77
CA LEU A 302 -14.61 -4.19 1.34
C LEU A 302 -14.25 -2.72 1.54
N LEU A 303 -14.89 -1.84 0.80
CA LEU A 303 -14.60 -0.41 0.76
C LEU A 303 -15.72 0.40 1.40
N ALA A 304 -15.33 1.37 2.22
CA ALA A 304 -16.21 2.37 2.77
C ALA A 304 -15.83 3.78 2.29
N PRO A 305 -16.76 4.73 2.22
CA PRO A 305 -16.48 6.10 1.81
C PRO A 305 -15.56 6.82 2.79
N GLU A 306 -15.69 6.52 4.08
CA GLU A 306 -15.01 7.19 5.19
C GLU A 306 -14.27 6.21 6.09
N VAL A 307 -13.22 6.71 6.77
CA VAL A 307 -12.39 5.89 7.67
C VAL A 307 -13.19 5.38 8.86
N ALA A 308 -14.08 6.18 9.42
CA ALA A 308 -14.91 5.79 10.57
C ALA A 308 -15.79 4.56 10.25
N LEU A 309 -16.44 4.56 9.07
CA LEU A 309 -17.22 3.42 8.61
C LEU A 309 -16.32 2.21 8.28
N ALA A 310 -15.15 2.44 7.69
CA ALA A 310 -14.17 1.38 7.42
C ALA A 310 -13.68 0.71 8.72
N LEU A 311 -13.46 1.47 9.81
CA LEU A 311 -13.11 0.94 11.13
C LEU A 311 -14.21 0.06 11.70
N LYS A 312 -15.48 0.48 11.57
CA LYS A 312 -16.62 -0.35 11.97
C LYS A 312 -16.66 -1.66 11.19
N LEU A 313 -16.54 -1.59 9.87
CA LEU A 313 -16.53 -2.78 9.01
C LEU A 313 -15.36 -3.71 9.33
N ARG A 314 -14.17 -3.16 9.63
CA ARG A 314 -13.01 -3.93 10.08
C ARG A 314 -13.30 -4.69 11.37
N ARG A 315 -13.93 -4.02 12.35
CA ARG A 315 -14.31 -4.65 13.62
C ARG A 315 -15.32 -5.77 13.40
N ASP A 316 -16.38 -5.50 12.61
CA ASP A 316 -17.41 -6.50 12.29
C ASP A 316 -16.78 -7.71 11.58
N ALA A 317 -15.85 -7.47 10.65
CA ALA A 317 -15.09 -8.50 9.96
C ALA A 317 -14.19 -9.31 10.89
N SER A 318 -13.48 -8.67 11.84
CA SER A 318 -12.63 -9.36 12.80
C SER A 318 -13.44 -10.28 13.72
N LEU A 319 -14.66 -9.89 14.08
CA LEU A 319 -15.56 -10.71 14.92
C LEU A 319 -16.19 -11.86 14.12
N ALA A 320 -16.58 -11.61 12.87
CA ALA A 320 -17.22 -12.62 12.01
C ALA A 320 -16.23 -13.64 11.42
N LEU A 321 -14.95 -13.26 11.29
CA LEU A 321 -13.91 -14.01 10.59
C LEU A 321 -12.57 -13.97 11.35
N PRO A 322 -12.52 -14.50 12.60
CA PRO A 322 -11.35 -14.35 13.49
C PRO A 322 -10.08 -15.00 12.92
N ASP A 323 -10.20 -16.08 12.14
CA ASP A 323 -9.07 -16.84 11.61
C ASP A 323 -8.62 -16.37 10.21
N VAL A 324 -9.24 -15.31 9.68
CA VAL A 324 -8.96 -14.82 8.33
C VAL A 324 -7.91 -13.71 8.39
N PRO A 325 -6.89 -13.75 7.51
CA PRO A 325 -5.96 -12.64 7.37
C PRO A 325 -6.70 -11.37 6.92
N LEU A 326 -6.82 -10.42 7.84
CA LEU A 326 -7.53 -9.16 7.65
C LEU A 326 -6.54 -8.00 7.55
N TYR A 327 -6.58 -7.28 6.44
CA TYR A 327 -5.79 -6.07 6.23
C TYR A 327 -6.69 -4.85 6.29
N PHE A 328 -6.15 -3.78 6.86
CA PHE A 328 -6.82 -2.48 6.90
C PHE A 328 -6.00 -1.46 6.15
N PHE A 329 -6.63 -0.71 5.22
CA PHE A 329 -5.89 0.23 4.37
C PHE A 329 -6.70 1.50 4.09
N HIS A 330 -6.11 2.65 4.43
CA HIS A 330 -6.71 3.96 4.15
C HIS A 330 -5.65 5.04 3.92
N GLY A 331 -6.06 6.16 3.32
CA GLY A 331 -5.18 7.23 2.86
C GLY A 331 -4.40 7.94 3.97
N TYR A 332 -4.91 7.92 5.20
CA TYR A 332 -4.32 8.61 6.34
C TYR A 332 -3.28 7.77 7.12
N GLN A 333 -3.11 6.52 6.78
CA GLN A 333 -2.01 5.71 7.33
C GLN A 333 -0.66 6.30 6.94
N SER A 334 0.38 6.06 7.77
CA SER A 334 1.74 6.48 7.46
C SER A 334 2.21 5.94 6.11
N ALA A 335 3.09 6.67 5.43
CA ALA A 335 3.63 6.22 4.14
C ALA A 335 4.34 4.87 4.26
N ALA A 336 5.04 4.63 5.38
CA ALA A 336 5.73 3.37 5.66
C ALA A 336 4.76 2.20 5.83
N LEU A 337 3.67 2.38 6.59
CA LEU A 337 2.65 1.34 6.78
C LEU A 337 1.95 1.00 5.46
N ARG A 338 1.58 2.01 4.67
CA ARG A 338 0.97 1.78 3.34
C ARG A 338 1.91 1.06 2.40
N GLU A 339 3.21 1.40 2.40
CA GLU A 339 4.22 0.70 1.62
C GLU A 339 4.37 -0.75 2.08
N LYS A 340 4.46 -0.98 3.40
CA LYS A 340 4.57 -2.31 3.99
C LYS A 340 3.39 -3.18 3.58
N THR A 341 2.16 -2.72 3.80
CA THR A 341 0.93 -3.43 3.43
C THR A 341 0.88 -3.74 1.94
N PHE A 342 1.23 -2.76 1.09
CA PHE A 342 1.25 -2.96 -0.37
C PHE A 342 2.25 -4.05 -0.77
N ARG A 343 3.47 -4.05 -0.20
CA ARG A 343 4.50 -5.07 -0.46
C ARG A 343 4.11 -6.46 0.05
N GLU A 344 3.48 -6.53 1.21
CA GLU A 344 2.98 -7.78 1.76
C GLU A 344 1.92 -8.40 0.87
N LEU A 345 0.92 -7.61 0.46
CA LEU A 345 -0.14 -8.07 -0.43
C LEU A 345 0.38 -8.45 -1.82
N ALA A 346 1.36 -7.71 -2.37
CA ALA A 346 1.98 -8.03 -3.65
C ALA A 346 2.71 -9.40 -3.65
N LYS A 347 3.26 -9.80 -2.51
CA LYS A 347 3.95 -11.10 -2.34
C LYS A 347 3.03 -12.23 -1.91
N ARG A 348 1.84 -11.87 -1.42
CA ARG A 348 0.90 -12.84 -0.87
C ARG A 348 0.34 -13.75 -1.97
N ARG A 349 0.22 -15.04 -1.67
CA ARG A 349 -0.39 -16.05 -2.57
C ARG A 349 -1.74 -16.54 -2.03
N GLU A 350 -1.91 -16.49 -0.72
CA GLU A 350 -3.13 -16.94 -0.05
C GLU A 350 -4.20 -15.84 -0.05
N PRO A 351 -5.49 -16.21 -0.13
CA PRO A 351 -6.58 -15.25 -0.09
C PRO A 351 -6.61 -14.50 1.23
N CYS A 352 -7.15 -13.30 1.20
CA CYS A 352 -7.32 -12.44 2.37
C CYS A 352 -8.53 -11.52 2.22
N LEU A 353 -8.97 -10.96 3.33
CA LEU A 353 -9.94 -9.88 3.36
C LEU A 353 -9.22 -8.55 3.57
N VAL A 354 -9.53 -7.58 2.73
CA VAL A 354 -9.07 -6.21 2.90
C VAL A 354 -10.26 -5.31 3.16
N VAL A 355 -10.20 -4.54 4.24
CA VAL A 355 -11.15 -3.47 4.54
C VAL A 355 -10.44 -2.14 4.39
N GLY A 356 -11.08 -1.16 3.77
CA GLY A 356 -10.44 0.14 3.61
C GLY A 356 -11.31 1.20 2.98
N THR A 357 -10.68 2.32 2.64
CA THR A 357 -11.31 3.39 1.88
C THR A 357 -10.95 3.31 0.40
N ARG A 358 -11.38 4.26 -0.39
CA ARG A 358 -11.12 4.32 -1.85
C ARG A 358 -9.65 4.06 -2.24
N SER A 359 -8.70 4.43 -1.39
CA SER A 359 -7.27 4.18 -1.64
C SER A 359 -6.89 2.71 -1.65
N ALA A 360 -7.70 1.83 -1.05
CA ALA A 360 -7.47 0.38 -1.05
C ALA A 360 -7.84 -0.31 -2.38
N LEU A 361 -8.59 0.37 -3.26
CA LEU A 361 -9.07 -0.19 -4.53
C LEU A 361 -7.95 -0.75 -5.41
N PHE A 362 -6.76 -0.16 -5.32
CA PHE A 362 -5.62 -0.52 -6.18
C PHE A 362 -4.60 -1.44 -5.50
N LEU A 363 -4.95 -2.05 -4.38
CA LEU A 363 -4.07 -2.99 -3.71
C LEU A 363 -3.91 -4.29 -4.52
N PRO A 364 -2.71 -4.86 -4.60
CA PRO A 364 -2.43 -6.08 -5.37
C PRO A 364 -2.87 -7.33 -4.62
N LEU A 365 -4.18 -7.55 -4.53
CA LEU A 365 -4.73 -8.73 -3.87
C LEU A 365 -4.57 -9.98 -4.73
N PRO A 366 -4.21 -11.12 -4.11
CA PRO A 366 -4.21 -12.39 -4.82
C PRO A 366 -5.65 -12.83 -5.12
N SER A 367 -5.89 -13.31 -6.33
CA SER A 367 -7.15 -13.96 -6.73
C SER A 367 -8.42 -13.22 -6.26
N LEU A 368 -8.55 -11.95 -6.64
CA LEU A 368 -9.70 -11.13 -6.25
C LEU A 368 -11.03 -11.78 -6.69
N GLY A 369 -11.95 -12.02 -5.75
CA GLY A 369 -13.26 -12.61 -5.98
C GLY A 369 -14.40 -11.59 -5.98
N ALA A 370 -14.36 -10.65 -5.04
CA ALA A 370 -15.40 -9.63 -4.93
C ALA A 370 -14.85 -8.30 -4.45
N VAL A 371 -15.46 -7.21 -4.90
CA VAL A 371 -15.29 -5.86 -4.37
C VAL A 371 -16.64 -5.35 -3.93
N VAL A 372 -16.76 -4.96 -2.67
CA VAL A 372 -17.96 -4.36 -2.10
C VAL A 372 -17.70 -2.88 -1.82
N LEU A 373 -18.58 -2.04 -2.28
CA LEU A 373 -18.64 -0.61 -1.96
C LEU A 373 -19.80 -0.39 -1.02
N ASP A 374 -19.53 -0.18 0.27
CA ASP A 374 -20.57 0.17 1.24
C ASP A 374 -20.80 1.68 1.22
N HIS A 375 -22.09 2.09 1.13
CA HIS A 375 -22.50 3.49 1.00
C HIS A 375 -23.55 3.86 2.03
#